data_b7c2d248c26ab235d53b89bee7562273
#
_entry.id   b7c2d248c26ab235d53b89bee7562273
#
_cell.length_a   1.000
_cell.length_b   1.000
_cell.length_c   1.000
_cell.angle_alpha   90.00
_cell.angle_beta   90.00
_cell.angle_gamma   90.00
#
_symmetry.space_group_name_H-M   'P 1'
#
loop_
_entity.id
_entity.type
_entity.pdbx_description
1 polymer ?
#
loop_
_entity_poly.entity_id
_entity_poly.type
_entity_poly.pdbx_seq_one_letter_code
_entity_poly.pdbx_strand_id
1 'polypeptide(L)'
;MENKITKSLVIIGGGPAGLAAAVAAAENGLPAEDILILERDGRLGGILNQCIHNGFGLHTFKEELTGPEYAARFEERAKALHIPYKLGAMVLSISPEKVVTAVSREDGLFTVEAGAVILAMGCRERSRGALNIPGFRPAGVFSAGTAQRLVNMEGYMPGREVVILGSGDIGLIMARRMTLEGAKVHVVAELQPYSGGLKRNIVQCLDDFGIPLKLSHTVTEIHGKDRVTGVTISAVDDKLKPIPGTEEYYSCDTLLLSVGLIPENELTLGAGAPLSRVTNGPVVNESLETGVRGIFACGNVLHVHDLVDYVSEEAAQAGRAAAKYVQGGSKETAEPLSGGIKLEAKGGVRYTVPSIIHPENMPDTLTVRFRVGGIYKNSFISVYFGDQRVQHRKKTVMAPGEMEQVLLKKADLQNIDFDTVTVTVEAE
;
A
#
# COMPACT_ATOMS: atom_id res chain seq x y z
N MET A 1 -30.72 15.92 -16.11
CA MET A 1 -30.77 14.47 -16.39
C MET A 1 -29.55 13.89 -15.70
N GLU A 2 -29.73 12.96 -14.76
CA GLU A 2 -28.59 12.28 -14.15
C GLU A 2 -27.88 11.49 -15.26
N ASN A 3 -26.59 11.76 -15.43
CA ASN A 3 -25.74 11.01 -16.36
C ASN A 3 -25.49 9.63 -15.73
N LYS A 4 -26.38 8.69 -16.03
CA LYS A 4 -26.31 7.31 -15.53
C LYS A 4 -25.54 6.45 -16.52
N ILE A 5 -24.45 5.85 -16.03
CA ILE A 5 -23.60 4.94 -16.80
C ILE A 5 -23.78 3.51 -16.20
N THR A 6 -23.81 2.49 -17.04
CA THR A 6 -23.80 1.08 -16.57
C THR A 6 -22.52 0.41 -17.06
N LYS A 7 -21.83 -0.31 -16.15
CA LYS A 7 -20.61 -1.06 -16.41
C LYS A 7 -20.61 -2.39 -15.69
N SER A 8 -20.06 -3.43 -16.29
CA SER A 8 -19.89 -4.72 -15.62
C SER A 8 -18.84 -4.62 -14.51
N LEU A 9 -17.76 -3.86 -14.73
CA LEU A 9 -16.69 -3.66 -13.76
C LEU A 9 -16.27 -2.19 -13.68
N VAL A 10 -16.27 -1.64 -12.47
CA VAL A 10 -15.72 -0.29 -12.18
C VAL A 10 -14.51 -0.44 -11.27
N ILE A 11 -13.40 0.21 -11.64
CA ILE A 11 -12.15 0.21 -10.89
C ILE A 11 -11.89 1.62 -10.38
N ILE A 12 -11.74 1.76 -9.06
CA ILE A 12 -11.51 3.05 -8.40
C ILE A 12 -10.02 3.23 -8.18
N GLY A 13 -9.42 4.12 -8.96
CA GLY A 13 -7.98 4.40 -8.98
C GLY A 13 -7.28 3.81 -10.20
N GLY A 14 -6.58 4.67 -10.95
CA GLY A 14 -5.80 4.33 -12.16
C GLY A 14 -4.30 4.19 -11.90
N GLY A 15 -3.90 3.87 -10.66
CA GLY A 15 -2.52 3.54 -10.28
C GLY A 15 -2.12 2.11 -10.70
N PRO A 16 -0.95 1.62 -10.26
CA PRO A 16 -0.45 0.29 -10.66
C PRO A 16 -1.42 -0.84 -10.36
N ALA A 17 -2.10 -0.80 -9.20
CA ALA A 17 -3.11 -1.79 -8.85
C ALA A 17 -4.31 -1.76 -9.81
N GLY A 18 -4.91 -0.59 -10.02
CA GLY A 18 -6.09 -0.46 -10.90
C GLY A 18 -5.81 -0.84 -12.34
N LEU A 19 -4.66 -0.42 -12.88
CA LEU A 19 -4.22 -0.78 -14.23
C LEU A 19 -4.00 -2.29 -14.38
N ALA A 20 -3.30 -2.92 -13.43
CA ALA A 20 -3.06 -4.36 -13.47
C ALA A 20 -4.37 -5.17 -13.33
N ALA A 21 -5.29 -4.73 -12.46
CA ALA A 21 -6.60 -5.35 -12.31
C ALA A 21 -7.45 -5.24 -13.59
N ALA A 22 -7.48 -4.06 -14.22
CA ALA A 22 -8.22 -3.82 -15.46
C ALA A 22 -7.72 -4.71 -16.61
N VAL A 23 -6.39 -4.73 -16.80
CA VAL A 23 -5.75 -5.57 -17.83
C VAL A 23 -6.07 -7.04 -17.56
N ALA A 24 -5.92 -7.51 -16.33
CA ALA A 24 -6.20 -8.90 -15.99
C ALA A 24 -7.69 -9.27 -16.18
N ALA A 25 -8.62 -8.38 -15.89
CA ALA A 25 -10.05 -8.62 -16.13
C ALA A 25 -10.35 -8.77 -17.62
N ALA A 26 -9.82 -7.88 -18.46
CA ALA A 26 -10.00 -7.95 -19.92
C ALA A 26 -9.36 -9.20 -20.52
N GLU A 27 -8.13 -9.55 -20.13
CA GLU A 27 -7.42 -10.77 -20.57
C GLU A 27 -8.12 -12.06 -20.12
N ASN A 28 -9.02 -11.98 -19.12
CA ASN A 28 -9.85 -13.11 -18.66
C ASN A 28 -11.30 -13.05 -19.20
N GLY A 29 -11.49 -12.40 -20.35
CA GLY A 29 -12.69 -12.48 -21.17
C GLY A 29 -13.81 -11.50 -20.80
N LEU A 30 -13.54 -10.52 -19.92
CA LEU A 30 -14.48 -9.43 -19.74
C LEU A 30 -14.31 -8.41 -20.88
N PRO A 31 -15.37 -8.07 -21.64
CA PRO A 31 -15.27 -7.07 -22.71
C PRO A 31 -14.70 -5.75 -22.20
N ALA A 32 -13.74 -5.20 -22.91
CA ALA A 32 -13.04 -3.99 -22.47
C ALA A 32 -13.99 -2.81 -22.27
N GLU A 33 -14.96 -2.66 -23.16
CA GLU A 33 -16.01 -1.62 -23.10
C GLU A 33 -16.87 -1.71 -21.83
N ASP A 34 -16.93 -2.88 -21.18
CA ASP A 34 -17.67 -3.13 -19.93
C ASP A 34 -16.85 -2.80 -18.68
N ILE A 35 -15.57 -2.48 -18.84
CA ILE A 35 -14.67 -2.03 -17.77
C ILE A 35 -14.62 -0.50 -17.78
N LEU A 36 -14.52 0.11 -16.59
CA LEU A 36 -14.29 1.55 -16.46
C LEU A 36 -13.33 1.83 -15.32
N ILE A 37 -12.21 2.50 -15.59
CA ILE A 37 -11.32 3.03 -14.57
C ILE A 37 -11.71 4.47 -14.26
N LEU A 38 -11.90 4.80 -12.98
CA LEU A 38 -12.11 6.17 -12.50
C LEU A 38 -10.84 6.63 -11.75
N GLU A 39 -10.17 7.66 -12.30
CA GLU A 39 -8.94 8.21 -11.74
C GLU A 39 -9.14 9.70 -11.40
N ARG A 40 -8.81 10.08 -10.16
CA ARG A 40 -8.95 11.46 -9.68
C ARG A 40 -7.90 12.43 -10.24
N ASP A 41 -6.71 11.93 -10.56
CA ASP A 41 -5.64 12.73 -11.15
C ASP A 41 -5.86 12.96 -12.66
N GLY A 42 -5.10 13.88 -13.23
CA GLY A 42 -5.12 14.19 -14.67
C GLY A 42 -4.34 13.19 -15.54
N ARG A 43 -3.86 12.08 -14.96
CA ARG A 43 -3.14 11.00 -15.66
C ARG A 43 -3.25 9.68 -14.94
N LEU A 44 -3.08 8.57 -15.65
CA LEU A 44 -2.94 7.24 -15.09
C LEU A 44 -1.54 7.05 -14.46
N GLY A 45 -1.28 5.90 -13.81
CA GLY A 45 0.00 5.56 -13.22
C GLY A 45 0.11 5.84 -11.72
N GLY A 46 -0.74 6.71 -11.19
CA GLY A 46 -0.81 7.01 -9.74
C GLY A 46 0.54 7.47 -9.16
N ILE A 47 0.90 6.95 -7.98
CA ILE A 47 2.11 7.33 -7.25
C ILE A 47 3.41 7.02 -8.02
N LEU A 48 3.41 6.07 -8.96
CA LEU A 48 4.59 5.73 -9.74
C LEU A 48 5.11 6.88 -10.58
N ASN A 49 4.24 7.79 -11.01
CA ASN A 49 4.63 8.96 -11.82
C ASN A 49 5.66 9.86 -11.13
N GLN A 50 5.70 9.88 -9.81
CA GLN A 50 6.69 10.65 -9.04
C GLN A 50 7.91 9.83 -8.60
N CYS A 51 7.88 8.50 -8.77
CA CYS A 51 8.94 7.59 -8.33
C CYS A 51 9.99 7.42 -9.45
N ILE A 52 10.80 8.45 -9.71
CA ILE A 52 11.77 8.48 -10.82
C ILE A 52 13.06 7.69 -10.56
N HIS A 53 13.20 7.07 -9.38
CA HIS A 53 14.31 6.16 -9.05
C HIS A 53 14.06 4.77 -9.63
N ASN A 54 15.12 3.98 -9.77
CA ASN A 54 15.09 2.60 -10.25
C ASN A 54 14.66 1.62 -9.14
N GLY A 55 14.39 0.36 -9.55
CA GLY A 55 14.11 -0.75 -8.65
C GLY A 55 12.72 -1.34 -8.80
N PHE A 56 11.98 -0.95 -9.83
CA PHE A 56 10.66 -1.49 -10.18
C PHE A 56 10.76 -2.51 -11.32
N GLY A 57 9.86 -3.47 -11.39
CA GLY A 57 9.68 -4.36 -12.54
C GLY A 57 10.53 -5.62 -12.56
N LEU A 58 11.42 -5.82 -11.61
CA LEU A 58 12.32 -6.97 -11.57
C LEU A 58 11.56 -8.32 -11.54
N HIS A 59 10.43 -8.38 -10.85
CA HIS A 59 9.61 -9.59 -10.77
C HIS A 59 8.61 -9.70 -11.92
N THR A 60 7.98 -8.59 -12.30
CA THR A 60 6.92 -8.55 -13.33
C THR A 60 7.48 -8.57 -14.75
N PHE A 61 8.44 -7.69 -15.04
CA PHE A 61 8.97 -7.49 -16.40
C PHE A 61 10.35 -8.07 -16.61
N LYS A 62 11.04 -8.55 -15.55
CA LYS A 62 12.44 -9.02 -15.58
C LYS A 62 13.41 -7.93 -16.04
N GLU A 63 13.02 -6.68 -15.86
CA GLU A 63 13.79 -5.49 -16.19
C GLU A 63 13.80 -4.55 -14.97
N GLU A 64 14.87 -3.79 -14.79
CA GLU A 64 14.93 -2.75 -13.77
C GLU A 64 14.43 -1.44 -14.39
N LEU A 65 13.27 -0.97 -13.93
CA LEU A 65 12.56 0.19 -14.44
C LEU A 65 12.49 1.29 -13.37
N THR A 66 12.26 2.52 -13.83
CA THR A 66 11.74 3.60 -12.98
C THR A 66 10.23 3.44 -12.77
N GLY A 67 9.66 4.17 -11.81
CA GLY A 67 8.21 4.16 -11.58
C GLY A 67 7.39 4.57 -12.80
N PRO A 68 7.71 5.69 -13.50
CA PRO A 68 7.02 6.07 -14.72
C PRO A 68 7.11 5.04 -15.85
N GLU A 69 8.27 4.40 -16.05
CA GLU A 69 8.42 3.32 -17.05
C GLU A 69 7.57 2.11 -16.70
N TYR A 70 7.52 1.73 -15.42
CA TYR A 70 6.65 0.64 -14.95
C TYR A 70 5.17 0.97 -15.21
N ALA A 71 4.72 2.17 -14.87
CA ALA A 71 3.35 2.62 -15.13
C ALA A 71 3.02 2.61 -16.62
N ALA A 72 3.92 3.13 -17.45
CA ALA A 72 3.76 3.18 -18.91
C ALA A 72 3.52 1.79 -19.51
N ARG A 73 4.21 0.73 -19.04
CA ARG A 73 4.00 -0.65 -19.52
C ARG A 73 2.54 -1.12 -19.30
N PHE A 74 1.95 -0.82 -18.16
CA PHE A 74 0.55 -1.16 -17.90
C PHE A 74 -0.44 -0.24 -18.61
N GLU A 75 -0.13 1.05 -18.75
CA GLU A 75 -0.93 1.98 -19.53
C GLU A 75 -1.01 1.56 -21.02
N GLU A 76 0.13 1.18 -21.60
CA GLU A 76 0.21 0.69 -22.99
C GLU A 76 -0.65 -0.57 -23.17
N ARG A 77 -0.60 -1.52 -22.22
CA ARG A 77 -1.45 -2.72 -22.24
C ARG A 77 -2.94 -2.36 -22.14
N ALA A 78 -3.31 -1.46 -21.22
CA ALA A 78 -4.69 -1.01 -21.08
C ALA A 78 -5.20 -0.30 -22.35
N LYS A 79 -4.36 0.54 -22.99
CA LYS A 79 -4.66 1.20 -24.25
C LYS A 79 -4.80 0.20 -25.42
N ALA A 80 -3.90 -0.78 -25.51
CA ALA A 80 -3.95 -1.83 -26.53
C ALA A 80 -5.22 -2.68 -26.44
N LEU A 81 -5.71 -2.88 -25.22
CA LEU A 81 -6.98 -3.56 -24.94
C LEU A 81 -8.21 -2.64 -25.07
N HIS A 82 -8.01 -1.36 -25.35
CA HIS A 82 -9.08 -0.35 -25.46
C HIS A 82 -9.93 -0.21 -24.18
N ILE A 83 -9.32 -0.37 -22.99
CA ILE A 83 -10.03 -0.23 -21.72
C ILE A 83 -10.39 1.24 -21.47
N PRO A 84 -11.69 1.58 -21.29
CA PRO A 84 -12.13 2.95 -21.00
C PRO A 84 -11.66 3.43 -19.62
N TYR A 85 -11.32 4.72 -19.54
CA TYR A 85 -11.01 5.39 -18.29
C TYR A 85 -11.50 6.85 -18.30
N LYS A 86 -11.77 7.40 -17.09
CA LYS A 86 -12.06 8.82 -16.88
C LYS A 86 -11.02 9.41 -15.94
N LEU A 87 -10.33 10.47 -16.40
CA LEU A 87 -9.38 11.25 -15.60
C LEU A 87 -10.08 12.44 -14.95
N GLY A 88 -9.50 12.96 -13.85
CA GLY A 88 -10.11 14.05 -13.09
C GLY A 88 -11.46 13.67 -12.49
N ALA A 89 -11.75 12.38 -12.34
CA ALA A 89 -13.00 11.84 -11.84
C ALA A 89 -12.84 11.43 -10.38
N MET A 90 -13.33 12.25 -9.46
CA MET A 90 -13.30 11.99 -8.01
C MET A 90 -14.53 11.18 -7.61
N VAL A 91 -14.31 9.97 -7.12
CA VAL A 91 -15.37 9.15 -6.52
C VAL A 91 -15.70 9.68 -5.14
N LEU A 92 -16.99 9.93 -4.89
CA LEU A 92 -17.51 10.51 -3.65
C LEU A 92 -18.11 9.44 -2.72
N SER A 93 -18.76 8.43 -3.30
CA SER A 93 -19.37 7.34 -2.53
C SER A 93 -19.54 6.08 -3.36
N ILE A 94 -19.66 4.96 -2.68
CA ILE A 94 -19.99 3.64 -3.22
C ILE A 94 -21.07 3.06 -2.32
N SER A 95 -22.22 2.65 -2.89
CA SER A 95 -23.25 1.95 -2.10
C SER A 95 -22.97 0.43 -2.05
N PRO A 96 -23.57 -0.29 -1.08
CA PRO A 96 -23.49 -1.76 -1.04
C PRO A 96 -24.03 -2.42 -2.32
N GLU A 97 -24.96 -1.77 -3.02
CA GLU A 97 -25.52 -2.22 -4.32
C GLU A 97 -24.60 -1.91 -5.50
N LYS A 98 -23.40 -1.37 -5.22
CA LYS A 98 -22.36 -1.02 -6.20
C LYS A 98 -22.73 0.15 -7.12
N VAL A 99 -23.51 1.10 -6.61
CA VAL A 99 -23.70 2.39 -7.27
C VAL A 99 -22.55 3.31 -6.87
N VAL A 100 -21.73 3.69 -7.84
CA VAL A 100 -20.59 4.58 -7.67
C VAL A 100 -21.00 5.99 -8.05
N THR A 101 -20.92 6.94 -7.10
CA THR A 101 -21.16 8.37 -7.36
C THR A 101 -19.83 9.07 -7.51
N ALA A 102 -19.65 9.80 -8.59
CA ALA A 102 -18.42 10.52 -8.90
C ALA A 102 -18.69 11.91 -9.46
N VAL A 103 -17.67 12.77 -9.43
CA VAL A 103 -17.71 14.12 -9.99
C VAL A 103 -16.46 14.36 -10.85
N SER A 104 -16.64 14.99 -12.02
CA SER A 104 -15.57 15.47 -12.86
C SER A 104 -15.88 16.91 -13.37
N ARG A 105 -14.87 17.56 -13.96
CA ARG A 105 -15.10 18.87 -14.60
C ARG A 105 -15.96 18.77 -15.85
N GLU A 106 -15.85 17.66 -16.57
CA GLU A 106 -16.53 17.46 -17.86
C GLU A 106 -17.98 17.01 -17.68
N ASP A 107 -18.21 16.03 -16.78
CA ASP A 107 -19.53 15.41 -16.63
C ASP A 107 -20.36 16.03 -15.48
N GLY A 108 -19.74 16.85 -14.62
CA GLY A 108 -20.37 17.26 -13.35
C GLY A 108 -20.52 16.06 -12.42
N LEU A 109 -21.62 16.00 -11.69
CA LEU A 109 -22.00 14.85 -10.86
C LEU A 109 -22.62 13.77 -11.74
N PHE A 110 -22.14 12.53 -11.62
CA PHE A 110 -22.63 11.38 -12.36
C PHE A 110 -22.63 10.11 -11.51
N THR A 111 -23.38 9.12 -11.93
CA THR A 111 -23.45 7.81 -11.27
C THR A 111 -23.11 6.68 -12.24
N VAL A 112 -22.40 5.66 -11.72
CA VAL A 112 -22.11 4.44 -12.45
C VAL A 112 -22.68 3.25 -11.69
N GLU A 113 -23.63 2.53 -12.29
CA GLU A 113 -24.10 1.25 -11.80
C GLU A 113 -23.13 0.16 -12.23
N ALA A 114 -22.51 -0.50 -11.27
CA ALA A 114 -21.49 -1.51 -11.51
C ALA A 114 -22.01 -2.91 -11.19
N GLY A 115 -21.65 -3.91 -12.03
CA GLY A 115 -21.80 -5.32 -11.69
C GLY A 115 -20.85 -5.72 -10.56
N ALA A 116 -19.58 -5.24 -10.64
CA ALA A 116 -18.57 -5.39 -9.60
C ALA A 116 -17.74 -4.10 -9.47
N VAL A 117 -17.11 -3.90 -8.30
CA VAL A 117 -16.21 -2.78 -8.02
C VAL A 117 -14.87 -3.32 -7.52
N ILE A 118 -13.76 -2.79 -8.04
CA ILE A 118 -12.41 -3.01 -7.48
C ILE A 118 -11.93 -1.71 -6.83
N LEU A 119 -11.61 -1.81 -5.55
CA LEU A 119 -11.02 -0.74 -4.75
C LEU A 119 -9.50 -0.77 -4.94
N ALA A 120 -8.93 0.26 -5.60
CA ALA A 120 -7.51 0.39 -5.90
C ALA A 120 -6.98 1.79 -5.59
N MET A 121 -7.58 2.47 -4.57
CA MET A 121 -7.31 3.86 -4.24
C MET A 121 -5.94 4.09 -3.59
N GLY A 122 -5.23 3.03 -3.25
CA GLY A 122 -3.90 3.12 -2.63
C GLY A 122 -3.93 3.58 -1.18
N CYS A 123 -2.94 4.39 -0.80
CA CYS A 123 -2.77 4.90 0.56
C CYS A 123 -2.32 6.36 0.54
N ARG A 124 -2.45 7.04 1.69
CA ARG A 124 -1.89 8.37 1.95
C ARG A 124 -0.85 8.32 3.06
N GLU A 125 0.03 9.29 3.08
CA GLU A 125 1.01 9.43 4.15
C GLU A 125 0.37 9.99 5.42
N ARG A 126 0.89 9.55 6.56
CA ARG A 126 0.51 10.11 7.86
C ARG A 126 0.98 11.55 7.97
N SER A 127 0.04 12.46 8.21
CA SER A 127 0.31 13.89 8.31
C SER A 127 0.90 14.30 9.66
N ARG A 128 1.47 15.52 9.71
CA ARG A 128 1.93 16.14 10.96
C ARG A 128 0.84 16.18 12.04
N GLY A 129 -0.41 16.44 11.63
CA GLY A 129 -1.53 16.50 12.58
C GLY A 129 -1.77 15.20 13.36
N ALA A 130 -1.47 14.04 12.74
CA ALA A 130 -1.58 12.74 13.38
C ALA A 130 -0.43 12.45 14.38
N LEU A 131 0.69 13.18 14.30
CA LEU A 131 1.85 13.00 15.17
C LEU A 131 1.81 13.86 16.43
N ASN A 132 1.01 14.92 16.42
CA ASN A 132 0.90 15.90 17.52
C ASN A 132 2.26 16.46 17.99
N ILE A 133 3.21 16.70 17.06
CA ILE A 133 4.50 17.28 17.42
C ILE A 133 4.27 18.71 17.95
N PRO A 134 4.79 19.05 19.14
CA PRO A 134 4.71 20.38 19.72
C PRO A 134 5.30 21.47 18.82
N GLY A 135 4.90 22.72 19.06
CA GLY A 135 5.35 23.90 18.33
C GLY A 135 4.28 24.49 17.41
N PHE A 136 4.66 25.51 16.65
CA PHE A 136 3.77 26.17 15.70
C PHE A 136 3.43 25.28 14.49
N ARG A 137 2.58 25.78 13.60
CA ARG A 137 2.24 25.12 12.32
C ARG A 137 2.79 25.93 11.13
N PRO A 138 4.10 26.10 11.03
CA PRO A 138 4.72 26.89 9.96
C PRO A 138 4.63 26.19 8.61
N ALA A 139 4.85 26.93 7.53
CA ALA A 139 5.22 26.36 6.25
C ALA A 139 6.56 25.60 6.36
N GLY A 140 6.83 24.68 5.44
CA GLY A 140 8.07 23.90 5.43
C GLY A 140 7.97 22.52 6.07
N VAL A 141 6.81 22.12 6.56
CA VAL A 141 6.56 20.73 7.00
C VAL A 141 5.78 20.00 5.92
N PHE A 142 6.38 18.97 5.33
CA PHE A 142 5.79 18.17 4.26
C PHE A 142 5.86 16.69 4.59
N SER A 143 4.94 15.89 4.06
CA SER A 143 5.19 14.46 3.94
C SER A 143 6.26 14.22 2.86
N ALA A 144 7.01 13.12 2.98
CA ALA A 144 8.10 12.81 2.05
C ALA A 144 7.59 12.62 0.62
N GLY A 145 6.42 12.00 0.43
CA GLY A 145 5.79 11.84 -0.88
C GLY A 145 5.26 13.15 -1.48
N THR A 146 4.77 14.09 -0.64
CA THR A 146 4.44 15.44 -1.13
C THR A 146 5.70 16.15 -1.62
N ALA A 147 6.81 16.09 -0.87
CA ALA A 147 8.09 16.65 -1.31
C ALA A 147 8.59 15.97 -2.60
N GLN A 148 8.41 14.66 -2.71
CA GLN A 148 8.76 13.90 -3.92
C GLN A 148 7.98 14.39 -5.14
N ARG A 149 6.67 14.63 -5.01
CA ARG A 149 5.84 15.20 -6.08
C ARG A 149 6.32 16.60 -6.48
N LEU A 150 6.54 17.47 -5.50
CA LEU A 150 7.03 18.84 -5.75
C LEU A 150 8.34 18.83 -6.54
N VAL A 151 9.31 18.03 -6.13
CA VAL A 151 10.62 17.97 -6.78
C VAL A 151 10.55 17.29 -8.14
N ASN A 152 9.92 16.10 -8.21
CA ASN A 152 10.04 15.23 -9.38
C ASN A 152 9.02 15.53 -10.49
N MET A 153 7.88 16.13 -10.16
CA MET A 153 6.80 16.39 -11.12
C MET A 153 6.55 17.87 -11.34
N GLU A 154 6.65 18.69 -10.29
CA GLU A 154 6.29 20.11 -10.36
C GLU A 154 7.53 21.02 -10.50
N GLY A 155 8.76 20.50 -10.27
CA GLY A 155 10.00 21.26 -10.37
C GLY A 155 10.24 22.27 -9.23
N TYR A 156 9.60 22.07 -8.08
CA TYR A 156 9.73 22.95 -6.92
C TYR A 156 10.59 22.33 -5.83
N MET A 157 11.50 23.11 -5.26
CA MET A 157 12.27 22.75 -4.08
C MET A 157 11.49 23.08 -2.80
N PRO A 158 11.15 22.09 -1.95
CA PRO A 158 10.46 22.34 -0.68
C PRO A 158 11.28 23.21 0.29
N GLY A 159 12.60 23.07 0.26
CA GLY A 159 13.56 23.83 1.04
C GLY A 159 14.99 23.40 0.80
N ARG A 160 15.96 23.97 1.51
CA ARG A 160 17.39 23.76 1.30
C ARG A 160 18.12 23.14 2.49
N GLU A 161 17.65 23.40 3.69
CA GLU A 161 18.20 22.85 4.95
C GLU A 161 17.16 21.89 5.53
N VAL A 162 17.37 20.59 5.39
CA VAL A 162 16.34 19.56 5.54
C VAL A 162 16.64 18.64 6.71
N VAL A 163 15.63 18.37 7.53
CA VAL A 163 15.58 17.27 8.48
C VAL A 163 14.47 16.30 8.06
N ILE A 164 14.71 15.00 8.20
CA ILE A 164 13.73 13.97 7.87
C ILE A 164 13.38 13.17 9.12
N LEU A 165 12.09 13.01 9.40
CA LEU A 165 11.57 12.15 10.45
C LEU A 165 10.98 10.88 9.83
N GLY A 166 11.53 9.74 10.21
CA GLY A 166 11.19 8.42 9.69
C GLY A 166 12.14 7.94 8.60
N SER A 167 12.59 6.69 8.72
CA SER A 167 13.52 6.01 7.83
C SER A 167 12.85 4.96 6.93
N GLY A 168 11.58 5.14 6.61
CA GLY A 168 10.91 4.38 5.56
C GLY A 168 11.51 4.71 4.18
N ASP A 169 11.31 3.83 3.18
CA ASP A 169 11.93 3.96 1.86
C ASP A 169 11.74 5.34 1.21
N ILE A 170 10.54 5.93 1.32
CA ILE A 170 10.28 7.27 0.75
C ILE A 170 11.17 8.33 1.41
N GLY A 171 11.35 8.26 2.74
CA GLY A 171 12.23 9.17 3.48
C GLY A 171 13.69 9.04 3.06
N LEU A 172 14.18 7.81 2.92
CA LEU A 172 15.55 7.52 2.46
C LEU A 172 15.78 8.00 1.03
N ILE A 173 14.86 7.69 0.12
CA ILE A 173 14.92 8.11 -1.28
C ILE A 173 14.90 9.63 -1.38
N MET A 174 14.07 10.31 -0.56
CA MET A 174 14.02 11.76 -0.55
C MET A 174 15.25 12.40 0.08
N ALA A 175 15.91 11.76 1.05
CA ALA A 175 17.20 12.23 1.57
C ALA A 175 18.23 12.34 0.43
N ARG A 176 18.38 11.27 -0.36
CA ARG A 176 19.22 11.26 -1.56
C ARG A 176 18.76 12.29 -2.60
N ARG A 177 17.45 12.30 -2.91
CA ARG A 177 16.90 13.17 -3.97
C ARG A 177 17.12 14.64 -3.66
N MET A 178 16.80 15.09 -2.44
CA MET A 178 17.00 16.48 -2.02
C MET A 178 18.47 16.88 -2.08
N THR A 179 19.37 15.97 -1.68
CA THR A 179 20.82 16.21 -1.76
C THR A 179 21.29 16.37 -3.21
N LEU A 180 20.82 15.55 -4.14
CA LEU A 180 21.14 15.66 -5.57
C LEU A 180 20.62 16.95 -6.20
N GLU A 181 19.55 17.54 -5.67
CA GLU A 181 19.02 18.83 -6.09
C GLU A 181 19.67 20.02 -5.35
N GLY A 182 20.72 19.77 -4.57
CA GLY A 182 21.52 20.81 -3.91
C GLY A 182 21.00 21.24 -2.54
N ALA A 183 20.07 20.52 -1.92
CA ALA A 183 19.74 20.72 -0.52
C ALA A 183 20.74 20.02 0.39
N LYS A 184 20.86 20.51 1.63
CA LYS A 184 21.60 19.84 2.70
C LYS A 184 20.64 19.08 3.59
N VAL A 185 20.77 17.76 3.61
CA VAL A 185 20.03 16.91 4.56
C VAL A 185 20.91 16.71 5.80
N HIS A 186 20.49 17.24 6.92
CA HIS A 186 21.27 17.22 8.17
C HIS A 186 21.24 15.86 8.85
N VAL A 187 20.07 15.24 8.89
CA VAL A 187 19.85 13.99 9.62
C VAL A 187 18.54 13.34 9.20
N VAL A 188 18.51 12.02 9.25
CA VAL A 188 17.29 11.21 9.28
C VAL A 188 17.12 10.68 10.70
N ALA A 189 16.01 11.04 11.38
CA ALA A 189 15.67 10.53 12.70
C ALA A 189 14.61 9.41 12.58
N GLU A 190 14.84 8.32 13.27
CA GLU A 190 13.95 7.16 13.28
C GLU A 190 13.56 6.83 14.72
N LEU A 191 12.25 6.76 14.96
CA LEU A 191 11.67 6.46 16.27
C LEU A 191 12.05 5.05 16.78
N GLN A 192 12.11 4.08 15.86
CA GLN A 192 12.44 2.70 16.18
C GLN A 192 13.94 2.49 16.33
N PRO A 193 14.38 1.42 17.05
CA PRO A 193 15.79 1.04 17.13
C PRO A 193 16.33 0.40 15.84
N TYR A 194 15.55 0.42 14.76
CA TYR A 194 15.90 -0.09 13.44
C TYR A 194 15.23 0.75 12.34
N SER A 195 15.82 0.78 11.16
CA SER A 195 15.21 1.43 9.99
C SER A 195 14.05 0.60 9.43
N GLY A 196 12.97 1.29 9.03
CA GLY A 196 11.82 0.68 8.34
C GLY A 196 12.02 0.50 6.84
N GLY A 197 13.06 1.09 6.24
CA GLY A 197 13.36 0.98 4.83
C GLY A 197 14.26 -0.20 4.48
N LEU A 198 14.34 -0.52 3.19
CA LEU A 198 15.18 -1.58 2.66
C LEU A 198 16.66 -1.28 2.91
N LYS A 199 17.44 -2.31 3.26
CA LYS A 199 18.88 -2.15 3.54
C LYS A 199 19.65 -1.49 2.41
N ARG A 200 19.33 -1.79 1.14
CA ARG A 200 19.96 -1.16 -0.02
C ARG A 200 19.73 0.35 -0.05
N ASN A 201 18.54 0.81 0.37
CA ASN A 201 18.21 2.23 0.39
C ASN A 201 18.94 2.97 1.51
N ILE A 202 19.24 2.32 2.65
CA ILE A 202 20.10 2.89 3.69
C ILE A 202 21.47 3.19 3.09
N VAL A 203 22.10 2.21 2.44
CA VAL A 203 23.43 2.37 1.83
C VAL A 203 23.40 3.44 0.73
N GLN A 204 22.53 3.27 -0.27
CA GLN A 204 22.53 4.12 -1.47
C GLN A 204 21.98 5.54 -1.24
N CYS A 205 21.19 5.75 -0.19
CA CYS A 205 20.56 7.04 0.06
C CYS A 205 21.15 7.80 1.24
N LEU A 206 21.78 7.11 2.19
CA LEU A 206 22.39 7.77 3.35
C LEU A 206 23.89 7.60 3.40
N ASP A 207 24.40 6.36 3.40
CA ASP A 207 25.85 6.10 3.58
C ASP A 207 26.66 6.71 2.44
N ASP A 208 26.24 6.53 1.17
CA ASP A 208 26.90 7.08 -0.01
C ASP A 208 26.93 8.64 -0.02
N PHE A 209 26.03 9.29 0.71
CA PHE A 209 25.92 10.75 0.81
C PHE A 209 26.38 11.30 2.16
N GLY A 210 26.83 10.45 3.08
CA GLY A 210 27.28 10.85 4.41
C GLY A 210 26.16 11.47 5.28
N ILE A 211 24.90 11.07 5.05
CA ILE A 211 23.74 11.56 5.80
C ILE A 211 23.57 10.73 7.07
N PRO A 212 23.61 11.33 8.27
CA PRO A 212 23.47 10.60 9.52
C PRO A 212 22.08 9.99 9.70
N LEU A 213 22.00 8.71 10.14
CA LEU A 213 20.78 8.04 10.60
C LEU A 213 20.82 7.92 12.13
N LYS A 214 19.86 8.56 12.81
CA LYS A 214 19.69 8.45 14.27
C LYS A 214 18.50 7.55 14.58
N LEU A 215 18.79 6.34 14.99
CA LEU A 215 17.79 5.37 15.47
C LEU A 215 17.42 5.70 16.94
N SER A 216 16.22 5.29 17.37
CA SER A 216 15.64 5.61 18.69
C SER A 216 15.62 7.13 18.96
N HIS A 217 15.29 7.92 17.95
CA HIS A 217 15.17 9.38 18.04
C HIS A 217 13.88 9.86 17.37
N THR A 218 13.34 10.97 17.90
CA THR A 218 12.14 11.60 17.32
C THR A 218 12.22 13.12 17.38
N VAL A 219 11.44 13.80 16.54
CA VAL A 219 11.26 15.24 16.62
C VAL A 219 10.32 15.56 17.77
N THR A 220 10.77 16.34 18.73
CA THR A 220 10.01 16.73 19.94
C THR A 220 9.45 18.14 19.87
N GLU A 221 10.02 19.01 19.01
CA GLU A 221 9.51 20.37 18.82
C GLU A 221 9.82 20.90 17.41
N ILE A 222 8.89 21.67 16.84
CA ILE A 222 9.04 22.42 15.59
C ILE A 222 9.10 23.91 15.90
N HIS A 223 10.21 24.55 15.49
CA HIS A 223 10.43 25.97 15.69
C HIS A 223 10.10 26.78 14.43
N GLY A 224 9.73 28.06 14.65
CA GLY A 224 9.35 29.00 13.59
C GLY A 224 7.84 29.16 13.49
N LYS A 225 7.38 30.39 13.25
CA LYS A 225 5.97 30.75 13.19
C LYS A 225 5.43 30.72 11.75
N ASP A 226 6.09 31.43 10.85
CA ASP A 226 5.66 31.53 9.44
C ASP A 226 6.23 30.39 8.60
N ARG A 227 7.50 30.09 8.82
CA ARG A 227 8.21 28.94 8.22
C ARG A 227 9.05 28.24 9.29
N VAL A 228 9.35 26.97 9.08
CA VAL A 228 10.29 26.20 9.92
C VAL A 228 11.65 26.93 9.95
N THR A 229 12.17 27.17 11.14
CA THR A 229 13.53 27.70 11.38
C THR A 229 14.43 26.67 12.02
N GLY A 230 13.86 25.58 12.51
CA GLY A 230 14.57 24.44 13.08
C GLY A 230 13.64 23.45 13.72
N VAL A 231 14.21 22.33 14.13
CA VAL A 231 13.53 21.27 14.91
C VAL A 231 14.43 20.84 16.07
N THR A 232 13.79 20.40 17.14
CA THR A 232 14.47 19.70 18.24
C THR A 232 14.25 18.21 18.10
N ILE A 233 15.32 17.41 18.16
CA ILE A 233 15.29 15.94 18.13
C ILE A 233 15.76 15.45 19.50
N SER A 234 15.09 14.42 20.04
CA SER A 234 15.52 13.78 21.29
C SER A 234 15.60 12.27 21.11
N ALA A 235 16.50 11.63 21.86
CA ALA A 235 16.49 10.18 22.02
C ALA A 235 15.20 9.72 22.71
N VAL A 236 14.80 8.48 22.45
CA VAL A 236 13.62 7.86 23.10
C VAL A 236 14.01 6.60 23.85
N ASP A 237 13.27 6.33 24.93
CA ASP A 237 13.39 5.10 25.71
C ASP A 237 12.72 3.89 25.04
N ASP A 238 12.78 2.72 25.68
CA ASP A 238 12.14 1.48 25.18
C ASP A 238 10.61 1.58 25.06
N LYS A 239 9.99 2.59 25.67
CA LYS A 239 8.55 2.90 25.55
C LYS A 239 8.28 3.99 24.51
N LEU A 240 9.29 4.32 23.70
CA LEU A 240 9.25 5.35 22.68
C LEU A 240 8.92 6.76 23.21
N LYS A 241 9.29 7.05 24.46
CA LYS A 241 9.12 8.37 25.08
C LYS A 241 10.43 9.14 25.04
N PRO A 242 10.39 10.46 24.73
CA PRO A 242 11.58 11.30 24.72
C PRO A 242 12.27 11.29 26.10
N ILE A 243 13.61 11.17 26.06
CA ILE A 243 14.48 11.19 27.23
C ILE A 243 14.91 12.64 27.48
N PRO A 244 14.56 13.26 28.63
CA PRO A 244 14.99 14.61 28.95
C PRO A 244 16.52 14.74 29.03
N GLY A 245 17.05 15.87 28.53
CA GLY A 245 18.50 16.14 28.50
C GLY A 245 19.24 15.55 27.29
N THR A 246 18.50 14.99 26.32
CA THR A 246 19.04 14.46 25.07
C THR A 246 18.65 15.31 23.86
N GLU A 247 18.13 16.51 24.11
CA GLU A 247 17.62 17.40 23.07
C GLU A 247 18.76 17.96 22.23
N GLU A 248 18.65 17.81 20.91
CA GLU A 248 19.55 18.38 19.92
C GLU A 248 18.76 19.29 18.98
N TYR A 249 19.19 20.54 18.85
CA TYR A 249 18.59 21.49 17.92
C TYR A 249 19.26 21.40 16.55
N TYR A 250 18.44 21.29 15.50
CA TYR A 250 18.85 21.35 14.11
C TYR A 250 18.23 22.57 13.43
N SER A 251 19.06 23.52 13.00
CA SER A 251 18.61 24.62 12.16
C SER A 251 18.24 24.07 10.79
N CYS A 252 17.00 24.26 10.37
CA CYS A 252 16.50 23.81 9.07
C CYS A 252 15.32 24.68 8.63
N ASP A 253 15.05 24.71 7.34
CA ASP A 253 13.88 25.38 6.76
C ASP A 253 12.79 24.40 6.34
N THR A 254 13.08 23.10 6.43
CA THR A 254 12.17 22.04 5.98
C THR A 254 12.27 20.78 6.84
N LEU A 255 11.11 20.29 7.27
CA LEU A 255 10.94 18.99 7.92
C LEU A 255 10.13 18.07 7.00
N LEU A 256 10.74 16.94 6.57
CA LEU A 256 10.05 15.89 5.84
C LEU A 256 9.59 14.79 6.79
N LEU A 257 8.37 14.31 6.60
CA LEU A 257 7.76 13.25 7.39
C LEU A 257 7.62 11.98 6.55
N SER A 258 8.29 10.90 6.95
CA SER A 258 8.19 9.54 6.38
C SER A 258 7.78 8.55 7.47
N VAL A 259 6.62 8.79 8.09
CA VAL A 259 6.19 8.18 9.36
C VAL A 259 5.05 7.18 9.21
N GLY A 260 4.98 6.55 8.05
CA GLY A 260 4.05 5.50 7.72
C GLY A 260 2.92 5.94 6.80
N LEU A 261 2.26 4.93 6.24
CA LEU A 261 1.20 5.05 5.26
C LEU A 261 -0.14 4.62 5.87
N ILE A 262 -1.23 5.20 5.40
CA ILE A 262 -2.61 4.91 5.83
C ILE A 262 -3.39 4.51 4.58
N PRO A 263 -3.89 3.27 4.47
CA PRO A 263 -4.78 2.85 3.40
C PRO A 263 -6.02 3.76 3.27
N GLU A 264 -6.39 4.12 2.05
CA GLU A 264 -7.50 5.03 1.74
C GLU A 264 -8.83 4.28 1.74
N ASN A 265 -9.47 4.16 2.90
CA ASN A 265 -10.65 3.29 3.10
C ASN A 265 -11.96 4.01 3.47
N GLU A 266 -12.07 5.30 3.26
CA GLU A 266 -13.31 6.04 3.48
C GLU A 266 -14.44 5.50 2.58
N LEU A 267 -14.16 5.24 1.29
CA LEU A 267 -15.12 4.66 0.35
C LEU A 267 -15.47 3.20 0.71
N THR A 268 -14.50 2.44 1.18
CA THR A 268 -14.69 1.06 1.64
C THR A 268 -15.65 0.99 2.82
N LEU A 269 -15.46 1.88 3.81
CA LEU A 269 -16.38 2.01 4.95
C LEU A 269 -17.77 2.46 4.52
N GLY A 270 -17.85 3.44 3.60
CA GLY A 270 -19.11 3.90 3.04
C GLY A 270 -19.90 2.82 2.32
N ALA A 271 -19.22 1.87 1.68
CA ALA A 271 -19.80 0.69 1.05
C ALA A 271 -20.22 -0.40 2.06
N GLY A 272 -19.89 -0.25 3.35
CA GLY A 272 -20.25 -1.21 4.39
C GLY A 272 -19.25 -2.36 4.57
N ALA A 273 -18.09 -2.35 3.91
CA ALA A 273 -17.10 -3.40 4.04
C ALA A 273 -16.30 -3.29 5.36
N PRO A 274 -16.11 -4.38 6.11
CA PRO A 274 -15.37 -4.37 7.36
C PRO A 274 -13.87 -4.17 7.13
N LEU A 275 -13.22 -3.39 8.02
CA LEU A 275 -11.78 -3.18 8.00
C LEU A 275 -11.04 -4.00 9.06
N SER A 276 -9.85 -4.46 8.72
CA SER A 276 -8.88 -5.03 9.65
C SER A 276 -8.32 -3.94 10.57
N ARG A 277 -8.33 -4.19 11.87
CA ARG A 277 -7.73 -3.28 12.86
C ARG A 277 -6.19 -3.19 12.76
N VAL A 278 -5.57 -4.13 12.09
CA VAL A 278 -4.09 -4.21 11.97
C VAL A 278 -3.61 -3.52 10.71
N THR A 279 -4.22 -3.82 9.56
CA THR A 279 -3.81 -3.23 8.27
C THR A 279 -4.52 -1.93 7.97
N ASN A 280 -5.68 -1.65 8.59
CA ASN A 280 -6.64 -0.61 8.22
C ASN A 280 -7.18 -0.75 6.78
N GLY A 281 -6.94 -1.89 6.13
CA GLY A 281 -7.53 -2.27 4.85
C GLY A 281 -8.75 -3.17 5.05
N PRO A 282 -9.55 -3.42 4.00
CA PRO A 282 -10.69 -4.31 4.08
C PRO A 282 -10.27 -5.75 4.43
N VAL A 283 -11.14 -6.45 5.17
CA VAL A 283 -11.03 -7.89 5.34
C VAL A 283 -11.48 -8.56 4.04
N VAL A 284 -10.66 -9.47 3.51
CA VAL A 284 -10.92 -10.13 2.23
C VAL A 284 -10.75 -11.66 2.30
N ASN A 285 -11.42 -12.35 1.38
CA ASN A 285 -11.27 -13.78 1.14
C ASN A 285 -10.17 -14.08 0.10
N GLU A 286 -10.03 -15.35 -0.29
CA GLU A 286 -9.05 -15.84 -1.28
C GLU A 286 -9.17 -15.21 -2.67
N SER A 287 -10.34 -14.68 -3.01
CA SER A 287 -10.62 -13.98 -4.26
C SER A 287 -10.35 -12.46 -4.17
N LEU A 288 -9.88 -11.98 -3.01
CA LEU A 288 -9.74 -10.57 -2.65
C LEU A 288 -11.10 -9.83 -2.62
N GLU A 289 -12.21 -10.57 -2.51
CA GLU A 289 -13.55 -10.04 -2.30
C GLU A 289 -13.72 -9.65 -0.83
N THR A 290 -14.28 -8.46 -0.60
CA THR A 290 -14.54 -7.93 0.74
C THR A 290 -15.76 -8.58 1.39
N GLY A 291 -16.16 -8.12 2.59
CA GLY A 291 -17.42 -8.55 3.20
C GLY A 291 -18.68 -8.11 2.43
N VAL A 292 -18.53 -7.26 1.41
CA VAL A 292 -19.64 -6.85 0.54
C VAL A 292 -19.50 -7.50 -0.82
N ARG A 293 -20.50 -8.27 -1.19
CA ARG A 293 -20.50 -9.06 -2.41
C ARG A 293 -20.29 -8.22 -3.68
N GLY A 294 -19.33 -8.66 -4.51
CA GLY A 294 -18.95 -8.00 -5.75
C GLY A 294 -18.09 -6.74 -5.56
N ILE A 295 -17.63 -6.49 -4.31
CA ILE A 295 -16.64 -5.43 -4.03
C ILE A 295 -15.32 -6.10 -3.65
N PHE A 296 -14.28 -5.86 -4.47
CA PHE A 296 -12.93 -6.41 -4.33
C PHE A 296 -11.95 -5.31 -3.92
N ALA A 297 -10.80 -5.67 -3.35
CA ALA A 297 -9.76 -4.72 -3.00
C ALA A 297 -8.37 -5.27 -3.30
N CYS A 298 -7.46 -4.40 -3.76
CA CYS A 298 -6.08 -4.78 -4.06
C CYS A 298 -5.10 -3.61 -3.93
N GLY A 299 -3.84 -3.94 -3.72
CA GLY A 299 -2.78 -2.96 -3.53
C GLY A 299 -2.83 -2.26 -2.18
N ASN A 300 -2.28 -1.03 -2.11
CA ASN A 300 -2.07 -0.36 -0.83
C ASN A 300 -3.34 0.08 -0.09
N VAL A 301 -4.50 0.02 -0.72
CA VAL A 301 -5.79 0.18 -0.01
C VAL A 301 -6.12 -1.05 0.84
N LEU A 302 -5.65 -2.24 0.44
CA LEU A 302 -5.85 -3.49 1.17
C LEU A 302 -4.80 -3.67 2.27
N HIS A 303 -3.53 -3.62 1.91
CA HIS A 303 -2.40 -3.55 2.83
C HIS A 303 -1.19 -2.93 2.14
N VAL A 304 -0.34 -2.24 2.89
CA VAL A 304 0.80 -1.53 2.30
C VAL A 304 1.87 -2.52 1.84
N HIS A 305 2.24 -2.45 0.56
CA HIS A 305 3.31 -3.24 -0.05
C HIS A 305 4.63 -2.48 -0.06
N ASP A 306 5.74 -3.21 -0.07
CA ASP A 306 7.10 -2.73 -0.27
C ASP A 306 7.56 -2.78 -1.73
N LEU A 307 6.96 -3.66 -2.54
CA LEU A 307 7.26 -3.81 -3.97
C LEU A 307 6.00 -3.65 -4.83
N VAL A 308 6.07 -2.81 -5.86
CA VAL A 308 4.96 -2.63 -6.81
C VAL A 308 4.65 -3.89 -7.62
N ASP A 309 5.65 -4.73 -7.84
CA ASP A 309 5.48 -6.02 -8.51
C ASP A 309 4.43 -6.89 -7.79
N TYR A 310 4.47 -6.92 -6.46
CA TYR A 310 3.46 -7.64 -5.66
C TYR A 310 2.09 -6.95 -5.67
N VAL A 311 2.05 -5.62 -5.76
CA VAL A 311 0.81 -4.87 -5.98
C VAL A 311 0.13 -5.30 -7.28
N SER A 312 0.89 -5.39 -8.37
CA SER A 312 0.36 -5.75 -9.68
C SER A 312 -0.07 -7.22 -9.75
N GLU A 313 0.68 -8.12 -9.11
CA GLU A 313 0.33 -9.54 -9.00
C GLU A 313 -1.00 -9.74 -8.24
N GLU A 314 -1.13 -9.11 -7.08
CA GLU A 314 -2.35 -9.13 -6.25
C GLU A 314 -3.54 -8.51 -6.99
N ALA A 315 -3.31 -7.37 -7.64
CA ALA A 315 -4.34 -6.68 -8.40
C ALA A 315 -4.82 -7.49 -9.61
N ALA A 316 -3.92 -8.20 -10.29
CA ALA A 316 -4.29 -9.13 -11.35
C ALA A 316 -5.16 -10.28 -10.83
N GLN A 317 -4.93 -10.75 -9.60
CA GLN A 317 -5.82 -11.73 -8.94
C GLN A 317 -7.22 -11.15 -8.73
N ALA A 318 -7.32 -9.92 -8.19
CA ALA A 318 -8.61 -9.23 -8.01
C ALA A 318 -9.34 -9.02 -9.35
N GLY A 319 -8.60 -8.64 -10.41
CA GLY A 319 -9.16 -8.46 -11.74
C GLY A 319 -9.77 -9.74 -12.31
N ARG A 320 -9.03 -10.86 -12.21
CA ARG A 320 -9.55 -12.19 -12.62
C ARG A 320 -10.78 -12.60 -11.82
N ALA A 321 -10.75 -12.40 -10.50
CA ALA A 321 -11.87 -12.74 -9.62
C ALA A 321 -13.12 -11.92 -9.94
N ALA A 322 -12.98 -10.61 -10.14
CA ALA A 322 -14.08 -9.72 -10.50
C ALA A 322 -14.66 -10.07 -11.87
N ALA A 323 -13.82 -10.39 -12.88
CA ALA A 323 -14.28 -10.85 -14.19
C ALA A 323 -15.10 -12.15 -14.08
N LYS A 324 -14.61 -13.14 -13.34
CA LYS A 324 -15.33 -14.39 -13.08
C LYS A 324 -16.67 -14.12 -12.38
N TYR A 325 -16.69 -13.22 -11.41
CA TYR A 325 -17.90 -12.85 -10.67
C TYR A 325 -18.98 -12.29 -11.60
N VAL A 326 -18.67 -11.28 -12.43
CA VAL A 326 -19.66 -10.65 -13.33
C VAL A 326 -20.11 -11.55 -14.48
N GLN A 327 -19.29 -12.53 -14.88
CA GLN A 327 -19.64 -13.54 -15.89
C GLN A 327 -20.56 -14.64 -15.35
N GLY A 328 -21.00 -14.54 -14.09
CA GLY A 328 -21.92 -15.51 -13.48
C GLY A 328 -21.24 -16.77 -12.95
N GLY A 329 -19.92 -16.74 -12.81
CA GLY A 329 -19.12 -17.84 -12.26
C GLY A 329 -19.27 -18.03 -10.74
N SER A 330 -19.93 -17.11 -10.06
CA SER A 330 -20.16 -17.15 -8.61
C SER A 330 -21.66 -17.29 -8.33
N LYS A 331 -22.13 -18.53 -8.18
CA LYS A 331 -23.53 -18.85 -7.80
C LYS A 331 -23.75 -18.84 -6.28
N GLU A 332 -22.77 -18.41 -5.52
CA GLU A 332 -22.83 -18.49 -4.06
C GLU A 332 -23.78 -17.47 -3.47
N THR A 333 -24.72 -17.97 -2.67
CA THR A 333 -25.68 -17.19 -1.88
C THR A 333 -25.12 -16.78 -0.51
N ALA A 334 -23.99 -17.34 -0.09
CA ALA A 334 -23.34 -17.08 1.19
C ALA A 334 -22.59 -15.74 1.19
N GLU A 335 -22.48 -15.12 2.35
CA GLU A 335 -21.66 -13.91 2.54
C GLU A 335 -20.18 -14.23 2.29
N PRO A 336 -19.41 -13.35 1.60
CA PRO A 336 -18.03 -13.63 1.16
C PRO A 336 -17.05 -14.00 2.28
N LEU A 337 -17.31 -13.59 3.52
CA LEU A 337 -16.45 -13.84 4.68
C LEU A 337 -17.05 -14.88 5.64
N SER A 338 -18.06 -15.65 5.26
CA SER A 338 -18.70 -16.67 6.11
C SER A 338 -18.34 -18.10 5.67
N GLY A 339 -18.23 -19.01 6.64
CA GLY A 339 -18.15 -20.46 6.38
C GLY A 339 -16.82 -20.97 5.80
N GLY A 340 -15.81 -20.13 5.66
CA GLY A 340 -14.49 -20.51 5.17
C GLY A 340 -13.50 -20.90 6.27
N ILE A 341 -12.31 -21.36 5.86
CA ILE A 341 -11.16 -21.61 6.73
C ILE A 341 -10.54 -20.28 7.13
N LYS A 342 -10.36 -20.04 8.42
CA LYS A 342 -9.73 -18.82 8.94
C LYS A 342 -8.21 -18.90 8.81
N LEU A 343 -7.59 -17.80 8.36
CA LEU A 343 -6.15 -17.61 8.42
C LEU A 343 -5.77 -16.83 9.68
N GLU A 344 -5.14 -17.51 10.64
CA GLU A 344 -4.70 -16.92 11.89
C GLU A 344 -3.22 -16.55 11.86
N ALA A 345 -2.92 -15.35 12.35
CA ALA A 345 -1.57 -14.84 12.55
C ALA A 345 -1.15 -15.08 14.01
N LYS A 346 -0.06 -15.83 14.25
CA LYS A 346 0.49 -16.12 15.59
C LYS A 346 2.01 -15.91 15.64
N GLY A 347 2.62 -16.02 16.78
CA GLY A 347 4.08 -16.12 16.98
C GLY A 347 4.89 -15.00 16.31
N GLY A 348 4.42 -13.74 16.36
CA GLY A 348 5.14 -12.61 15.75
C GLY A 348 4.67 -12.23 14.35
N VAL A 349 3.81 -13.02 13.71
CA VAL A 349 3.05 -12.60 12.51
C VAL A 349 1.98 -11.61 12.93
N ARG A 350 1.89 -10.47 12.25
CA ARG A 350 0.94 -9.40 12.63
C ARG A 350 -0.44 -9.56 12.02
N TYR A 351 -0.53 -10.04 10.79
CA TYR A 351 -1.75 -10.23 10.03
C TYR A 351 -1.49 -11.15 8.84
N THR A 352 -2.54 -11.66 8.24
CA THR A 352 -2.52 -12.39 6.97
C THR A 352 -3.48 -11.76 5.98
N VAL A 353 -3.14 -11.79 4.70
CA VAL A 353 -4.02 -11.43 3.58
C VAL A 353 -3.93 -12.56 2.54
N PRO A 354 -5.07 -13.21 2.24
CA PRO A 354 -6.42 -13.03 2.78
C PRO A 354 -6.56 -13.47 4.26
N SER A 355 -7.73 -13.21 4.86
CA SER A 355 -8.05 -13.61 6.23
C SER A 355 -8.93 -14.86 6.32
N ILE A 356 -9.62 -15.21 5.22
CA ILE A 356 -10.52 -16.34 5.09
C ILE A 356 -10.27 -16.99 3.75
N ILE A 357 -10.40 -18.31 3.68
CA ILE A 357 -10.23 -19.10 2.47
C ILE A 357 -11.42 -20.04 2.28
N HIS A 358 -11.97 -20.05 1.06
CA HIS A 358 -12.91 -21.06 0.58
C HIS A 358 -12.16 -21.92 -0.43
N PRO A 359 -11.74 -23.15 -0.08
CA PRO A 359 -10.88 -23.97 -0.94
C PRO A 359 -11.45 -24.21 -2.35
N GLU A 360 -12.76 -24.29 -2.47
CA GLU A 360 -13.45 -24.46 -3.76
C GLU A 360 -13.19 -23.31 -4.73
N ASN A 361 -13.03 -22.09 -4.22
CA ASN A 361 -12.83 -20.86 -5.00
C ASN A 361 -11.36 -20.52 -5.25
N MET A 362 -10.45 -21.17 -4.51
CA MET A 362 -9.02 -20.92 -4.64
C MET A 362 -8.48 -21.25 -6.05
N PRO A 363 -7.46 -20.52 -6.53
CA PRO A 363 -6.57 -21.01 -7.57
C PRO A 363 -5.80 -22.25 -7.05
N ASP A 364 -5.12 -22.98 -7.95
CA ASP A 364 -4.32 -24.15 -7.56
C ASP A 364 -3.29 -23.84 -6.46
N THR A 365 -2.78 -22.63 -6.46
CA THR A 365 -1.88 -22.10 -5.42
C THR A 365 -2.31 -20.70 -5.04
N LEU A 366 -2.54 -20.46 -3.74
CA LEU A 366 -2.86 -19.17 -3.15
C LEU A 366 -1.64 -18.61 -2.44
N THR A 367 -1.27 -17.38 -2.76
CA THR A 367 -0.27 -16.61 -2.02
C THR A 367 -0.92 -15.95 -0.82
N VAL A 368 -0.45 -16.28 0.39
CA VAL A 368 -0.82 -15.60 1.63
C VAL A 368 0.32 -14.66 2.01
N ARG A 369 0.03 -13.37 2.08
CA ARG A 369 0.99 -12.33 2.43
C ARG A 369 0.82 -11.90 3.87
N PHE A 370 1.94 -11.56 4.53
CA PHE A 370 1.95 -11.11 5.91
C PHE A 370 3.18 -10.27 6.23
N ARG A 371 3.16 -9.58 7.37
CA ARG A 371 4.33 -8.92 7.95
C ARG A 371 4.57 -9.40 9.36
N VAL A 372 5.83 -9.32 9.78
CA VAL A 372 6.24 -9.63 11.15
C VAL A 372 6.23 -8.39 12.05
N GLY A 373 6.10 -8.60 13.36
CA GLY A 373 6.02 -7.52 14.36
C GLY A 373 7.36 -7.02 14.89
N GLY A 374 8.46 -7.70 14.56
CA GLY A 374 9.81 -7.40 15.03
C GLY A 374 10.85 -7.96 14.08
N ILE A 375 12.14 -7.78 14.43
CA ILE A 375 13.25 -8.39 13.67
C ILE A 375 13.48 -9.80 14.21
N TYR A 376 13.37 -10.79 13.32
CA TYR A 376 13.64 -12.20 13.60
C TYR A 376 14.87 -12.66 12.82
N LYS A 377 15.83 -13.28 13.52
CA LYS A 377 17.05 -13.82 12.93
C LYS A 377 17.09 -15.33 13.13
N ASN A 378 17.49 -16.06 12.10
CA ASN A 378 17.59 -17.52 12.09
C ASN A 378 16.33 -18.22 12.62
N SER A 379 15.16 -17.72 12.23
CA SER A 379 13.85 -18.19 12.65
C SER A 379 13.14 -18.90 11.50
N PHE A 380 12.03 -19.54 11.80
CA PHE A 380 11.25 -20.28 10.82
C PHE A 380 9.88 -19.65 10.60
N ILE A 381 9.45 -19.62 9.34
CA ILE A 381 8.04 -19.42 8.99
C ILE A 381 7.41 -20.80 8.99
N SER A 382 6.41 -21.02 9.84
CA SER A 382 5.67 -22.27 9.94
C SER A 382 4.19 -22.07 9.59
N VAL A 383 3.62 -23.06 8.92
CA VAL A 383 2.19 -23.12 8.61
C VAL A 383 1.61 -24.37 9.24
N TYR A 384 0.48 -24.23 9.92
CA TYR A 384 -0.26 -25.30 10.54
C TYR A 384 -1.65 -25.41 9.92
N PHE A 385 -2.09 -26.63 9.68
CA PHE A 385 -3.47 -26.98 9.36
C PHE A 385 -4.10 -27.62 10.62
N GLY A 386 -4.98 -26.87 11.32
CA GLY A 386 -5.30 -27.21 12.69
C GLY A 386 -4.03 -27.30 13.53
N ASP A 387 -3.79 -28.47 14.13
CA ASP A 387 -2.58 -28.73 14.96
C ASP A 387 -1.41 -29.34 14.16
N GLN A 388 -1.59 -29.69 12.89
CA GLN A 388 -0.56 -30.31 12.07
C GLN A 388 0.31 -29.29 11.38
N ARG A 389 1.63 -29.29 11.64
CA ARG A 389 2.61 -28.44 10.93
C ARG A 389 2.84 -29.01 9.52
N VAL A 390 2.49 -28.22 8.48
CA VAL A 390 2.61 -28.62 7.07
C VAL A 390 3.75 -27.92 6.33
N GLN A 391 4.18 -26.75 6.83
CA GLN A 391 5.35 -26.04 6.29
C GLN A 391 6.24 -25.56 7.44
N HIS A 392 7.56 -25.60 7.21
CA HIS A 392 8.57 -25.11 8.15
C HIS A 392 9.80 -24.65 7.37
N ARG A 393 9.89 -23.35 7.11
CA ARG A 393 10.91 -22.75 6.23
C ARG A 393 11.81 -21.80 6.99
N LYS A 394 13.11 -22.09 7.01
CA LYS A 394 14.13 -21.23 7.64
C LYS A 394 14.27 -19.91 6.89
N LYS A 395 14.35 -18.83 7.63
CA LYS A 395 14.65 -17.47 7.17
C LYS A 395 15.82 -16.92 7.98
N THR A 396 16.82 -16.40 7.27
CA THR A 396 18.01 -15.79 7.91
C THR A 396 17.63 -14.52 8.65
N VAL A 397 16.80 -13.67 8.04
CA VAL A 397 16.29 -12.43 8.62
C VAL A 397 14.86 -12.18 8.10
N MET A 398 14.00 -11.73 8.99
CA MET A 398 12.69 -11.14 8.68
C MET A 398 12.58 -9.81 9.43
N ALA A 399 12.07 -8.78 8.77
CA ALA A 399 11.92 -7.43 9.34
C ALA A 399 10.50 -6.87 9.10
N PRO A 400 9.98 -5.99 9.97
CA PRO A 400 8.64 -5.41 9.81
C PRO A 400 8.44 -4.62 8.50
N GLY A 401 9.53 -4.08 7.93
CA GLY A 401 9.51 -3.34 6.66
C GLY A 401 9.36 -4.21 5.42
N GLU A 402 9.61 -5.52 5.52
CA GLU A 402 9.59 -6.45 4.39
C GLU A 402 8.35 -7.34 4.42
N MET A 403 7.73 -7.54 3.25
CA MET A 403 6.58 -8.43 3.08
C MET A 403 7.06 -9.87 2.99
N GLU A 404 6.49 -10.74 3.82
CA GLU A 404 6.68 -12.18 3.75
C GLU A 404 5.47 -12.87 3.12
N GLN A 405 5.70 -14.08 2.59
CA GLN A 405 4.63 -14.86 1.99
C GLN A 405 4.79 -16.36 2.18
N VAL A 406 3.67 -17.06 2.24
CA VAL A 406 3.56 -18.52 2.14
C VAL A 406 2.61 -18.90 1.01
N LEU A 407 2.86 -20.04 0.41
CA LEU A 407 2.04 -20.59 -0.67
C LEU A 407 1.21 -21.75 -0.12
N LEU A 408 -0.10 -21.67 -0.27
CA LEU A 408 -1.03 -22.74 0.07
C LEU A 408 -1.53 -23.41 -1.20
N LYS A 409 -1.41 -24.72 -1.29
CA LYS A 409 -1.92 -25.49 -2.42
C LYS A 409 -3.38 -25.87 -2.17
N LYS A 410 -4.24 -25.68 -3.17
CA LYS A 410 -5.65 -26.07 -3.12
C LYS A 410 -5.82 -27.54 -2.77
N ALA A 411 -5.00 -28.41 -3.35
CA ALA A 411 -5.05 -29.85 -3.12
C ALA A 411 -4.83 -30.23 -1.64
N ASP A 412 -4.03 -29.46 -0.90
CA ASP A 412 -3.73 -29.72 0.51
C ASP A 412 -4.87 -29.26 1.44
N LEU A 413 -5.83 -28.47 0.92
CA LEU A 413 -6.96 -27.92 1.64
C LEU A 413 -8.32 -28.58 1.28
N GLN A 414 -8.29 -29.65 0.48
CA GLN A 414 -9.47 -30.41 0.12
C GLN A 414 -9.68 -31.59 1.08
N ASN A 415 -10.94 -31.87 1.47
CA ASN A 415 -11.34 -33.00 2.34
C ASN A 415 -10.69 -32.95 3.74
N ILE A 416 -10.66 -31.77 4.36
CA ILE A 416 -10.01 -31.53 5.65
C ILE A 416 -11.05 -31.36 6.77
N ASP A 417 -10.65 -31.78 7.98
CA ASP A 417 -11.44 -31.66 9.22
C ASP A 417 -10.82 -30.61 10.15
N PHE A 418 -10.56 -29.41 9.61
CA PHE A 418 -10.11 -28.24 10.39
C PHE A 418 -10.71 -26.95 9.81
N ASP A 419 -10.87 -25.94 10.67
CA ASP A 419 -11.46 -24.64 10.33
C ASP A 419 -10.43 -23.50 10.35
N THR A 420 -9.17 -23.80 10.64
CA THR A 420 -8.13 -22.81 10.86
C THR A 420 -6.80 -23.20 10.22
N VAL A 421 -6.20 -22.29 9.50
CA VAL A 421 -4.79 -22.33 9.06
C VAL A 421 -4.01 -21.26 9.83
N THR A 422 -2.99 -21.67 10.57
CA THR A 422 -2.15 -20.75 11.34
C THR A 422 -0.83 -20.48 10.63
N VAL A 423 -0.48 -19.20 10.47
CA VAL A 423 0.85 -18.75 10.03
C VAL A 423 1.57 -18.16 11.24
N THR A 424 2.78 -18.65 11.51
CA THR A 424 3.54 -18.25 12.71
C THR A 424 5.03 -18.13 12.42
N VAL A 425 5.73 -17.34 13.26
CA VAL A 425 7.19 -17.31 13.34
C VAL A 425 7.63 -18.09 14.56
N GLU A 426 8.55 -19.03 14.38
CA GLU A 426 9.11 -19.88 15.43
C GLU A 426 10.62 -19.66 15.55
N ALA A 427 11.14 -19.66 16.76
CA ALA A 427 12.57 -19.74 17.03
C ALA A 427 13.11 -21.15 16.67
N GLU A 428 14.43 -21.25 16.56
CA GLU A 428 15.11 -22.54 16.33
C GLU A 428 14.96 -23.47 17.52
#